data_1e33cd3089299d6c95c0b3207b40eb10
#
_entry.id   1e33cd3089299d6c95c0b3207b40eb10
#
_cell.length_a   1.000
_cell.length_b   1.000
_cell.length_c   1.000
_cell.angle_alpha   90.00
_cell.angle_beta   90.00
_cell.angle_gamma   90.00
#
_symmetry.space_group_name_H-M   'P 1'
#
loop_
_entity.id
_entity.type
_entity.pdbx_description
1 polymer ?
#
loop_
_entity_poly.entity_id
_entity_poly.type
_entity_poly.pdbx_seq_one_letter_code
_entity_poly.pdbx_strand_id
1 'polypeptide(L)'
;MISLSVNGKIHKLDMPGDTVLLWALRDALDLKGTKYGCGIGECGSCTVHVDGVAVRSCTVTVEEMKGKKITTIEGIPANHPVKQAWIKEQVPQCGYCQPGIIMQVAAHLSQKPTPSADQVIGAMDDVICRCGSYPGIKKGIKTAIQIMKKEA
;
A
#
# COMPACT_ATOMS: atom_id res chain seq x y z
N MET A 1 -10.72 -15.45 -19.09
CA MET A 1 -11.20 -14.15 -18.56
C MET A 1 -11.26 -14.24 -17.04
N ILE A 2 -10.62 -13.31 -16.33
CA ILE A 2 -10.53 -13.29 -14.87
C ILE A 2 -11.26 -12.03 -14.35
N SER A 3 -12.02 -12.18 -13.26
CA SER A 3 -12.69 -11.04 -12.61
C SER A 3 -11.97 -10.67 -11.33
N LEU A 4 -11.51 -9.43 -11.22
CA LEU A 4 -10.88 -8.85 -10.04
C LEU A 4 -11.73 -7.71 -9.47
N SER A 5 -11.90 -7.68 -8.15
CA SER A 5 -12.49 -6.52 -7.46
C SER A 5 -11.38 -5.58 -7.00
N VAL A 6 -11.23 -4.44 -7.68
CA VAL A 6 -10.18 -3.46 -7.39
C VAL A 6 -10.80 -2.09 -7.12
N ASN A 7 -10.48 -1.51 -5.99
CA ASN A 7 -10.99 -0.20 -5.55
C ASN A 7 -12.52 -0.09 -5.62
N GLY A 8 -13.21 -1.17 -5.22
CA GLY A 8 -14.68 -1.24 -5.21
C GLY A 8 -15.34 -1.45 -6.57
N LYS A 9 -14.56 -1.67 -7.64
CA LYS A 9 -15.07 -1.97 -8.99
C LYS A 9 -14.66 -3.36 -9.43
N ILE A 10 -15.53 -4.04 -10.18
CA ILE A 10 -15.23 -5.34 -10.79
C ILE A 10 -14.67 -5.12 -12.19
N HIS A 11 -13.48 -5.66 -12.43
CA HIS A 11 -12.79 -5.63 -13.71
C HIS A 11 -12.71 -7.03 -14.30
N LYS A 12 -13.11 -7.18 -15.55
CA LYS A 12 -12.98 -8.43 -16.32
C LYS A 12 -11.75 -8.31 -17.21
N LEU A 13 -10.75 -9.15 -16.97
CA LEU A 13 -9.46 -9.09 -17.64
C LEU A 13 -9.24 -10.35 -18.47
N ASP A 14 -8.84 -10.19 -19.71
CA ASP A 14 -8.44 -11.30 -20.59
C ASP A 14 -6.92 -11.48 -20.48
N MET A 15 -6.52 -12.31 -19.54
CA MET A 15 -5.13 -12.60 -19.25
C MET A 15 -4.96 -13.99 -18.61
N PRO A 16 -3.77 -14.61 -18.70
CA PRO A 16 -3.45 -15.86 -18.02
C PRO A 16 -3.61 -15.72 -16.49
N GLY A 17 -4.02 -16.80 -15.82
CA GLY A 17 -4.23 -16.81 -14.37
C GLY A 17 -2.95 -16.67 -13.55
N ASP A 18 -1.82 -17.07 -14.11
CA ASP A 18 -0.49 -16.95 -13.52
C ASP A 18 0.14 -15.55 -13.68
N THR A 19 -0.58 -14.63 -14.34
CA THR A 19 -0.14 -13.23 -14.42
C THR A 19 0.02 -12.65 -13.02
N VAL A 20 1.17 -12.04 -12.75
CA VAL A 20 1.47 -11.38 -11.48
C VAL A 20 0.54 -10.18 -11.29
N LEU A 21 -0.08 -10.06 -10.10
CA LEU A 21 -1.05 -9.00 -9.79
C LEU A 21 -0.53 -7.60 -10.08
N LEU A 22 0.74 -7.33 -9.78
CA LEU A 22 1.37 -6.03 -10.02
C LEU A 22 1.20 -5.57 -11.48
N TRP A 23 1.40 -6.46 -12.44
CA TRP A 23 1.28 -6.12 -13.86
C TRP A 23 -0.18 -5.96 -14.29
N ALA A 24 -1.08 -6.77 -13.75
CA ALA A 24 -2.51 -6.58 -14.00
C ALA A 24 -2.97 -5.18 -13.53
N LEU A 25 -2.51 -4.72 -12.36
CA LEU A 25 -2.84 -3.39 -11.85
C LEU A 25 -2.25 -2.28 -12.72
N ARG A 26 -0.97 -2.39 -13.08
CA ARG A 26 -0.25 -1.32 -13.78
C ARG A 26 -0.57 -1.25 -15.28
N ASP A 27 -0.59 -2.41 -15.94
CA ASP A 27 -0.63 -2.45 -17.41
C ASP A 27 -2.06 -2.63 -17.93
N ALA A 28 -2.87 -3.47 -17.28
CA ALA A 28 -4.24 -3.70 -17.72
C ALA A 28 -5.25 -2.70 -17.13
N LEU A 29 -5.05 -2.24 -15.89
CA LEU A 29 -5.96 -1.31 -15.22
C LEU A 29 -5.44 0.13 -15.17
N ASP A 30 -4.24 0.42 -15.66
CA ASP A 30 -3.58 1.73 -15.63
C ASP A 30 -3.44 2.35 -14.22
N LEU A 31 -3.45 1.48 -13.17
CA LEU A 31 -3.26 1.88 -11.77
C LEU A 31 -1.77 1.92 -11.44
N LYS A 32 -1.09 3.00 -11.83
CA LYS A 32 0.38 3.13 -11.80
C LYS A 32 0.94 3.58 -10.45
N GLY A 33 0.11 3.86 -9.46
CA GLY A 33 0.54 4.22 -8.11
C GLY A 33 1.28 3.08 -7.41
N THR A 34 0.87 1.84 -7.61
CA THR A 34 1.60 0.64 -7.16
C THR A 34 2.86 0.45 -8.00
N LYS A 35 4.04 0.34 -7.36
CA LYS A 35 5.34 0.39 -8.05
C LYS A 35 6.07 -0.96 -8.06
N TYR A 36 6.79 -1.22 -9.15
CA TYR A 36 7.76 -2.30 -9.23
C TYR A 36 9.10 -1.85 -8.63
N GLY A 37 9.70 -2.69 -7.79
CA GLY A 37 11.04 -2.49 -7.24
C GLY A 37 11.86 -3.76 -7.35
N CYS A 38 11.85 -4.63 -6.32
CA CYS A 38 12.64 -5.87 -6.30
C CYS A 38 12.04 -7.03 -7.09
N GLY A 39 10.70 -7.12 -7.19
CA GLY A 39 9.99 -8.25 -7.82
C GLY A 39 9.96 -9.54 -7.00
N ILE A 40 10.50 -9.55 -5.79
CA ILE A 40 10.65 -10.73 -4.91
C ILE A 40 10.04 -10.54 -3.51
N GLY A 41 9.19 -9.53 -3.33
CA GLY A 41 8.49 -9.28 -2.07
C GLY A 41 9.27 -8.54 -0.98
N GLU A 42 10.52 -8.12 -1.21
CA GLU A 42 11.41 -7.56 -0.20
C GLU A 42 11.20 -6.05 0.03
N CYS A 43 11.13 -5.24 -1.04
CA CYS A 43 11.24 -3.78 -0.92
C CYS A 43 9.98 -3.06 -0.47
N GLY A 44 8.82 -3.67 -0.56
CA GLY A 44 7.54 -3.07 -0.17
C GLY A 44 6.91 -2.08 -1.15
N SER A 45 7.58 -1.70 -2.25
CA SER A 45 7.06 -0.70 -3.21
C SER A 45 5.77 -1.11 -3.89
N CYS A 46 5.50 -2.41 -4.01
CA CYS A 46 4.33 -2.99 -4.66
C CYS A 46 3.17 -3.30 -3.69
N THR A 47 3.22 -2.83 -2.46
CA THR A 47 2.21 -3.16 -1.44
C THR A 47 0.83 -2.64 -1.84
N VAL A 48 -0.14 -3.54 -1.78
CA VAL A 48 -1.59 -3.27 -1.88
C VAL A 48 -2.30 -3.89 -0.69
N HIS A 49 -3.57 -3.58 -0.46
CA HIS A 49 -4.39 -4.32 0.50
C HIS A 49 -5.20 -5.39 -0.24
N VAL A 50 -5.24 -6.59 0.32
CA VAL A 50 -6.13 -7.68 -0.08
C VAL A 50 -6.97 -8.02 1.14
N ASP A 51 -8.27 -7.81 1.06
CA ASP A 51 -9.21 -7.96 2.18
C ASP A 51 -8.74 -7.19 3.45
N GLY A 52 -8.13 -6.01 3.25
CA GLY A 52 -7.63 -5.14 4.32
C GLY A 52 -6.21 -5.48 4.83
N VAL A 53 -5.61 -6.56 4.34
CA VAL A 53 -4.25 -6.97 4.74
C VAL A 53 -3.23 -6.51 3.70
N ALA A 54 -2.06 -6.01 4.15
CA ALA A 54 -0.96 -5.63 3.28
C ALA A 54 -0.35 -6.85 2.59
N VAL A 55 -0.29 -6.82 1.25
CA VAL A 55 0.22 -7.89 0.40
C VAL A 55 1.19 -7.32 -0.64
N ARG A 56 2.28 -8.02 -0.91
CA ARG A 56 3.23 -7.69 -1.98
C ARG A 56 2.69 -8.16 -3.33
N SER A 57 2.15 -7.24 -4.13
CA SER A 57 1.51 -7.58 -5.40
C SER A 57 2.46 -8.20 -6.44
N CYS A 58 3.78 -8.09 -6.26
CA CYS A 58 4.77 -8.72 -7.14
C CYS A 58 4.97 -10.22 -6.90
N THR A 59 4.40 -10.79 -5.84
CA THR A 59 4.58 -12.20 -5.46
C THR A 59 3.30 -13.03 -5.50
N VAL A 60 2.19 -12.43 -5.90
CA VAL A 60 0.89 -13.11 -6.00
C VAL A 60 0.33 -13.00 -7.42
N THR A 61 -0.46 -13.97 -7.83
CA THR A 61 -1.07 -14.04 -9.15
C THR A 61 -2.51 -13.53 -9.16
N VAL A 62 -3.02 -13.20 -10.34
CA VAL A 62 -4.43 -12.78 -10.47
C VAL A 62 -5.41 -13.91 -10.17
N GLU A 63 -5.03 -15.16 -10.38
CA GLU A 63 -5.83 -16.34 -10.04
C GLU A 63 -6.05 -16.45 -8.53
N GLU A 64 -5.00 -16.24 -7.73
CA GLU A 64 -5.06 -16.25 -6.27
C GLU A 64 -5.91 -15.11 -5.70
N MET A 65 -6.15 -14.07 -6.49
CA MET A 65 -6.90 -12.88 -6.07
C MET A 65 -8.38 -12.94 -6.45
N LYS A 66 -8.84 -13.99 -7.10
CA LYS A 66 -10.26 -14.18 -7.39
C LYS A 66 -11.12 -14.13 -6.13
N GLY A 67 -12.20 -13.37 -6.17
CA GLY A 67 -13.13 -13.23 -5.05
C GLY A 67 -12.64 -12.35 -3.89
N LYS A 68 -11.40 -11.84 -3.94
CA LYS A 68 -10.83 -10.96 -2.92
C LYS A 68 -11.02 -9.49 -3.29
N LYS A 69 -11.07 -8.63 -2.28
CA LYS A 69 -11.15 -7.18 -2.44
C LYS A 69 -9.74 -6.58 -2.43
N ILE A 70 -9.32 -6.03 -3.56
CA ILE A 70 -8.01 -5.40 -3.71
C ILE A 70 -8.19 -3.89 -3.58
N THR A 71 -7.37 -3.24 -2.74
CA THR A 71 -7.30 -1.79 -2.64
C THR A 71 -5.87 -1.35 -2.93
N THR A 72 -5.72 -0.45 -3.91
CA THR A 72 -4.44 0.18 -4.25
C THR A 72 -4.35 1.57 -3.63
N ILE A 73 -3.22 2.25 -3.79
CA ILE A 73 -3.02 3.61 -3.28
C ILE A 73 -4.06 4.60 -3.85
N GLU A 74 -4.54 4.37 -5.06
CA GLU A 74 -5.60 5.16 -5.69
C GLU A 74 -6.96 4.95 -5.01
N GLY A 75 -7.17 3.80 -4.38
CA GLY A 75 -8.39 3.49 -3.62
C GLY A 75 -8.39 4.02 -2.19
N ILE A 76 -7.27 4.52 -1.67
CA ILE A 76 -7.21 5.17 -0.36
C ILE A 76 -7.69 6.63 -0.49
N PRO A 77 -8.68 7.09 0.29
CA PRO A 77 -9.17 8.46 0.22
C PRO A 77 -8.08 9.52 0.43
N ALA A 78 -8.23 10.68 -0.21
CA ALA A 78 -7.26 11.77 -0.08
C ALA A 78 -7.14 12.27 1.37
N ASN A 79 -8.25 12.24 2.12
CA ASN A 79 -8.32 12.66 3.52
C ASN A 79 -7.92 11.55 4.52
N HIS A 80 -7.41 10.40 4.05
CA HIS A 80 -6.95 9.35 4.95
C HIS A 80 -5.82 9.86 5.86
N PRO A 81 -5.84 9.59 7.18
CA PRO A 81 -4.87 10.15 8.14
C PRO A 81 -3.40 9.97 7.75
N VAL A 82 -3.05 8.82 7.15
CA VAL A 82 -1.69 8.57 6.68
C VAL A 82 -1.33 9.52 5.53
N LYS A 83 -2.21 9.71 4.53
CA LYS A 83 -1.96 10.65 3.43
C LYS A 83 -1.83 12.09 3.93
N GLN A 84 -2.70 12.52 4.83
CA GLN A 84 -2.61 13.85 5.44
C GLN A 84 -1.27 14.04 6.19
N ALA A 85 -0.86 13.05 6.97
CA ALA A 85 0.41 13.08 7.69
C ALA A 85 1.60 13.15 6.75
N TRP A 86 1.60 12.39 5.66
CA TRP A 86 2.67 12.39 4.66
C TRP A 86 2.84 13.76 4.00
N ILE A 87 1.73 14.42 3.66
CA ILE A 87 1.74 15.80 3.11
C ILE A 87 2.24 16.78 4.15
N LYS A 88 1.69 16.73 5.36
CA LYS A 88 2.04 17.66 6.45
C LYS A 88 3.51 17.60 6.82
N GLU A 89 4.07 16.40 6.90
CA GLU A 89 5.46 16.17 7.28
C GLU A 89 6.43 16.19 6.09
N GLN A 90 5.93 16.36 4.86
CA GLN A 90 6.71 16.37 3.62
C GLN A 90 7.64 15.15 3.51
N VAL A 91 7.10 13.97 3.79
CA VAL A 91 7.86 12.71 3.92
C VAL A 91 8.60 12.31 2.64
N PRO A 92 8.00 12.39 1.42
CA PRO A 92 8.63 11.93 0.20
C PRO A 92 9.89 12.72 -0.17
N GLN A 93 10.88 12.02 -0.73
CA GLN A 93 11.96 12.61 -1.51
C GLN A 93 11.68 12.37 -2.99
N CYS A 94 12.21 11.31 -3.63
CA CYS A 94 11.83 10.99 -5.02
C CYS A 94 10.37 10.53 -5.16
N GLY A 95 9.77 10.02 -4.09
CA GLY A 95 8.38 9.59 -4.04
C GLY A 95 8.11 8.16 -4.50
N TYR A 96 9.07 7.46 -5.11
CA TYR A 96 8.83 6.17 -5.75
C TYR A 96 8.36 5.07 -4.78
N CYS A 97 8.97 4.93 -3.61
CA CYS A 97 8.61 3.93 -2.61
C CYS A 97 7.36 4.31 -1.78
N GLN A 98 6.93 5.56 -1.83
CA GLN A 98 5.96 6.10 -0.88
C GLN A 98 4.56 5.50 -1.00
N PRO A 99 4.00 5.21 -2.18
CA PRO A 99 2.70 4.53 -2.26
C PRO A 99 2.68 3.20 -1.51
N GLY A 100 3.71 2.37 -1.67
CA GLY A 100 3.83 1.10 -0.96
C GLY A 100 3.96 1.29 0.55
N ILE A 101 4.75 2.25 0.99
CA ILE A 101 4.95 2.57 2.41
C ILE A 101 3.65 3.08 3.03
N ILE A 102 2.93 3.97 2.37
CA ILE A 102 1.61 4.46 2.82
C ILE A 102 0.63 3.30 2.98
N MET A 103 0.58 2.38 2.02
CA MET A 103 -0.27 1.19 2.09
C MET A 103 0.10 0.30 3.28
N GLN A 104 1.38 0.07 3.51
CA GLN A 104 1.87 -0.72 4.66
C GLN A 104 1.46 -0.08 5.99
N VAL A 105 1.71 1.22 6.16
CA VAL A 105 1.34 1.96 7.37
C VAL A 105 -0.18 1.97 7.57
N ALA A 106 -0.96 2.21 6.52
CA ALA A 106 -2.41 2.21 6.61
C ALA A 106 -2.97 0.85 7.05
N ALA A 107 -2.40 -0.26 6.58
CA ALA A 107 -2.78 -1.60 7.01
C ALA A 107 -2.48 -1.82 8.50
N HIS A 108 -1.33 -1.40 9.00
CA HIS A 108 -1.00 -1.50 10.43
C HIS A 108 -1.96 -0.66 11.28
N LEU A 109 -2.24 0.57 10.88
CA LEU A 109 -3.11 1.46 11.64
C LEU A 109 -4.59 1.06 11.61
N SER A 110 -5.00 0.21 10.68
CA SER A 110 -6.37 -0.34 10.63
C SER A 110 -6.61 -1.48 11.62
N GLN A 111 -5.57 -2.04 12.22
CA GLN A 111 -5.67 -3.12 13.20
C GLN A 111 -6.38 -2.65 14.47
N LYS A 112 -7.02 -3.61 15.17
CA LYS A 112 -7.71 -3.34 16.44
C LYS A 112 -7.16 -4.30 17.52
N PRO A 113 -6.70 -3.77 18.66
CA PRO A 113 -6.54 -2.35 19.00
C PRO A 113 -5.50 -1.66 18.10
N THR A 114 -5.65 -0.36 17.87
CA THR A 114 -4.70 0.42 17.04
C THR A 114 -3.31 0.40 17.68
N PRO A 115 -2.27 -0.03 16.94
CA PRO A 115 -0.93 -0.15 17.48
C PRO A 115 -0.32 1.23 17.81
N SER A 116 0.66 1.24 18.70
CA SER A 116 1.45 2.44 19.00
C SER A 116 2.36 2.82 17.84
N ALA A 117 2.85 4.07 17.84
CA ALA A 117 3.79 4.53 16.82
C ALA A 117 5.06 3.66 16.77
N ASP A 118 5.60 3.28 17.92
CA ASP A 118 6.81 2.47 17.99
C ASP A 118 6.59 1.05 17.47
N GLN A 119 5.41 0.47 17.71
CA GLN A 119 5.04 -0.83 17.12
C GLN A 119 4.95 -0.75 15.59
N VAL A 120 4.32 0.29 15.04
CA VAL A 120 4.24 0.47 13.58
C VAL A 120 5.62 0.72 12.99
N ILE A 121 6.44 1.56 13.62
CA ILE A 121 7.81 1.86 13.17
C ILE A 121 8.66 0.58 13.15
N GLY A 122 8.58 -0.24 14.19
CA GLY A 122 9.29 -1.53 14.26
C GLY A 122 8.82 -2.53 13.20
N ALA A 123 7.56 -2.47 12.80
CA ALA A 123 7.03 -3.32 11.73
C ALA A 123 7.37 -2.84 10.31
N MET A 124 8.06 -1.70 10.16
CA MET A 124 8.44 -1.13 8.85
C MET A 124 9.86 -1.52 8.39
N ASP A 125 10.48 -2.50 9.02
CA ASP A 125 11.82 -2.97 8.65
C ASP A 125 11.87 -3.64 7.28
N ASP A 126 10.72 -4.03 6.73
CA ASP A 126 10.54 -4.67 5.43
C ASP A 126 10.24 -3.70 4.28
N VAL A 127 10.47 -2.39 4.44
CA VAL A 127 10.33 -1.40 3.37
C VAL A 127 11.65 -0.72 3.08
N ILE A 128 11.94 -0.51 1.79
CA ILE A 128 13.22 0.06 1.35
C ILE A 128 12.98 1.40 0.67
N CYS A 129 13.68 2.43 1.16
CA CYS A 129 13.77 3.74 0.54
C CYS A 129 15.21 4.07 0.17
N ARG A 130 15.53 4.16 -1.12
CA ARG A 130 16.90 4.45 -1.58
C ARG A 130 17.34 5.87 -1.24
N CYS A 131 16.41 6.81 -1.17
CA CYS A 131 16.68 8.20 -0.75
C CYS A 131 16.90 8.34 0.76
N GLY A 132 16.58 7.32 1.56
CA GLY A 132 16.75 7.36 3.02
C GLY A 132 15.72 8.22 3.73
N SER A 133 14.46 8.27 3.26
CA SER A 133 13.39 9.08 3.88
C SER A 133 12.87 8.51 5.21
N TYR A 134 13.55 7.55 5.82
CA TYR A 134 13.12 6.89 7.07
C TYR A 134 12.84 7.84 8.25
N PRO A 135 13.64 8.91 8.50
CA PRO A 135 13.28 9.89 9.55
C PRO A 135 11.93 10.56 9.29
N GLY A 136 11.64 10.92 8.05
CA GLY A 136 10.35 11.47 7.63
C GLY A 136 9.21 10.46 7.78
N ILE A 137 9.43 9.19 7.39
CA ILE A 137 8.46 8.11 7.54
C ILE A 137 8.08 7.93 9.02
N LYS A 138 9.07 7.87 9.93
CA LYS A 138 8.84 7.76 11.37
C LYS A 138 8.01 8.94 11.90
N LYS A 139 8.31 10.15 11.45
CA LYS A 139 7.55 11.36 11.81
C LYS A 139 6.13 11.31 11.25
N GLY A 140 5.96 10.91 10.00
CA GLY A 140 4.67 10.72 9.36
C GLY A 140 3.77 9.73 10.10
N ILE A 141 4.32 8.60 10.55
CA ILE A 141 3.58 7.59 11.35
C ILE A 141 3.06 8.22 12.65
N LYS A 142 3.92 8.92 13.39
CA LYS A 142 3.53 9.59 14.65
C LYS A 142 2.41 10.62 14.41
N THR A 143 2.54 11.42 13.37
CA THR A 143 1.52 12.41 12.98
C THR A 143 0.21 11.76 12.53
N ALA A 144 0.26 10.67 11.77
CA ALA A 144 -0.95 9.94 11.35
C ALA A 144 -1.76 9.45 12.56
N ILE A 145 -1.09 8.89 13.57
CA ILE A 145 -1.74 8.44 14.81
C ILE A 145 -2.36 9.62 15.58
N GLN A 146 -1.68 10.77 15.60
CA GLN A 146 -2.23 11.99 16.23
C GLN A 146 -3.49 12.48 15.52
N ILE A 147 -3.52 12.43 14.18
CA ILE A 147 -4.70 12.80 13.38
C ILE A 147 -5.85 11.84 13.72
N MET A 148 -5.62 10.52 13.69
CA MET A 148 -6.63 9.52 14.02
C MET A 148 -7.24 9.71 15.42
N LYS A 149 -6.40 10.08 16.42
CA LYS A 149 -6.89 10.34 17.79
C LYS A 149 -7.76 11.59 17.90
N LYS A 150 -7.59 12.57 17.01
CA LYS A 150 -8.41 13.78 16.99
C LYS A 150 -9.74 13.59 16.27
N GLU A 151 -9.80 12.61 15.36
CA GLU A 151 -11.01 12.29 14.58
C GLU A 151 -11.89 11.22 15.27
N ALA A 152 -11.37 10.56 16.29
CA ALA A 152 -12.09 9.57 17.11
C ALA A 152 -12.82 10.24 18.27
#